data_d06e28dac4ecffd8c195fad850e1f620
#
_entry.id   d06e28dac4ecffd8c195fad850e1f620
#
_cell.length_a   1.000
_cell.length_b   1.000
_cell.length_c   1.000
_cell.angle_alpha   90.00
_cell.angle_beta   90.00
_cell.angle_gamma   90.00
#
_symmetry.space_group_name_H-M   'P 1'
#
loop_
_entity.id
_entity.type
_entity.pdbx_description
1 polymer ?
#
loop_
_entity_poly.entity_id
_entity_poly.type
_entity_poly.pdbx_seq_one_letter_code
_entity_poly.pdbx_strand_id
1 'polypeptide(L)'
;MKILSVRHAALPALLLPLIAAAQAADEQTMVVTAAPTMVSELDTPAAVSVVNGDEMRQAAPRVNLSESLGAVPGLQVQNRQNYAQDLQLSIRGFGSRSTYGVRGLRIYVDGIPATMPDGQGQTSNIDIGSVDTIEVLRGPFSALYGNSSGGVINVTSQTGTQPPTVEASSYYGSFGTWHYGMKATGAVGDGSHAGDVDYTVSTNRFTTHGYRDHSGARKNLANARLGVRINDVSKLTLLLNSVDIKANDAGGLTADE
;
A
#
# COMPACT_ATOMS: atom_id res chain seq x y z
N MET A 1 16.06 11.09 80.15
CA MET A 1 15.73 11.68 78.82
C MET A 1 16.83 11.18 77.85
N LYS A 2 16.60 10.09 77.09
CA LYS A 2 17.55 9.48 76.19
C LYS A 2 17.24 9.93 74.79
N ILE A 3 18.17 10.64 74.20
CA ILE A 3 18.06 11.09 72.77
C ILE A 3 18.57 9.98 71.89
N LEU A 4 17.70 9.44 71.05
CA LEU A 4 18.05 8.45 70.05
C LEU A 4 18.61 9.17 68.78
N SER A 5 19.86 8.90 68.44
CA SER A 5 20.48 9.40 67.21
C SER A 5 20.20 8.44 66.08
N VAL A 6 19.50 8.90 65.06
CA VAL A 6 19.27 8.17 63.84
C VAL A 6 20.47 8.39 62.91
N ARG A 7 21.22 7.33 62.65
CA ARG A 7 22.30 7.28 61.65
C ARG A 7 21.70 7.08 60.26
N HIS A 8 21.88 8.04 59.40
CA HIS A 8 21.56 7.92 57.97
C HIS A 8 22.63 7.07 57.28
N ALA A 9 22.26 5.89 56.84
CA ALA A 9 23.08 5.08 55.93
C ALA A 9 22.89 5.60 54.49
N ALA A 10 23.92 6.19 53.91
CA ALA A 10 23.96 6.56 52.52
C ALA A 10 24.17 5.30 51.67
N LEU A 11 23.20 4.95 50.85
CA LEU A 11 23.33 3.95 49.76
C LEU A 11 24.14 4.57 48.63
N PRO A 12 25.21 3.95 48.14
CA PRO A 12 25.85 4.39 46.91
C PRO A 12 24.97 3.99 45.72
N ALA A 13 24.47 4.99 44.97
CA ALA A 13 23.82 4.79 43.72
C ALA A 13 24.84 4.27 42.69
N LEU A 14 24.72 3.00 42.34
CA LEU A 14 25.50 2.35 41.25
C LEU A 14 24.97 2.87 39.91
N LEU A 15 25.62 3.88 39.36
CA LEU A 15 25.41 4.34 37.98
C LEU A 15 26.00 3.28 37.03
N LEU A 16 25.17 2.36 36.55
CA LEU A 16 25.48 1.53 35.41
C LEU A 16 25.40 2.39 34.16
N PRO A 17 26.46 2.49 33.33
CA PRO A 17 26.34 3.11 32.04
C PRO A 17 25.48 2.23 31.16
N LEU A 18 24.28 2.73 30.80
CA LEU A 18 23.46 2.16 29.73
C LEU A 18 24.23 2.38 28.42
N ILE A 19 25.02 1.40 28.00
CA ILE A 19 25.54 1.34 26.64
C ILE A 19 24.30 1.04 25.77
N ALA A 20 23.69 2.10 25.23
CA ALA A 20 22.76 1.97 24.13
C ALA A 20 23.58 1.42 22.96
N ALA A 21 23.50 0.11 22.73
CA ALA A 21 23.86 -0.45 21.45
C ALA A 21 22.95 0.21 20.42
N ALA A 22 23.48 1.19 19.67
CA ALA A 22 22.85 1.65 18.48
C ALA A 22 22.82 0.42 17.55
N GLN A 23 21.66 -0.24 17.47
CA GLN A 23 21.38 -1.17 16.41
C GLN A 23 21.45 -0.31 15.14
N ALA A 24 22.47 -0.56 14.33
CA ALA A 24 22.47 -0.09 12.96
C ALA A 24 21.16 -0.59 12.37
N ALA A 25 20.27 0.33 12.03
CA ALA A 25 19.10 0.00 11.24
C ALA A 25 19.67 -0.64 9.97
N ASP A 26 19.31 -1.89 9.74
CA ASP A 26 19.61 -2.57 8.48
C ASP A 26 19.00 -1.69 7.41
N GLU A 27 19.81 -0.97 6.64
CA GLU A 27 19.35 -0.20 5.51
C GLU A 27 18.79 -1.21 4.52
N GLN A 28 17.48 -1.43 4.59
CA GLN A 28 16.79 -2.25 3.62
C GLN A 28 16.97 -1.58 2.27
N THR A 29 17.88 -2.09 1.47
CA THR A 29 18.11 -1.62 0.12
C THR A 29 16.84 -1.89 -0.68
N MET A 30 16.05 -0.84 -0.93
CA MET A 30 14.87 -0.94 -1.77
C MET A 30 15.29 -1.26 -3.20
N VAL A 31 14.76 -2.34 -3.73
CA VAL A 31 15.04 -2.82 -5.10
C VAL A 31 13.89 -2.42 -6.00
N VAL A 32 14.21 -1.76 -7.11
CA VAL A 32 13.24 -1.42 -8.16
C VAL A 32 13.03 -2.62 -9.07
N THR A 33 11.84 -3.15 -9.09
CA THR A 33 11.48 -4.34 -9.88
C THR A 33 10.80 -4.00 -11.20
N ALA A 34 10.24 -2.80 -11.33
CA ALA A 34 9.63 -2.31 -12.57
C ALA A 34 10.65 -1.86 -13.63
N ALA A 35 11.95 -1.80 -13.30
CA ALA A 35 13.02 -1.56 -14.28
C ALA A 35 13.34 -2.87 -15.04
N PRO A 36 13.92 -2.79 -16.26
CA PRO A 36 14.33 -3.97 -17.01
C PRO A 36 15.34 -4.85 -16.29
N THR A 37 16.08 -4.28 -15.36
CA THR A 37 17.02 -4.97 -14.47
C THR A 37 16.70 -4.58 -13.04
N MET A 38 16.70 -5.55 -12.13
CA MET A 38 16.55 -5.27 -10.69
C MET A 38 17.79 -4.52 -10.21
N VAL A 39 17.62 -3.27 -9.82
CA VAL A 39 18.68 -2.40 -9.31
C VAL A 39 18.17 -1.69 -8.05
N SER A 40 19.09 -1.19 -7.23
CA SER A 40 18.69 -0.38 -6.09
C SER A 40 18.00 0.92 -6.56
N GLU A 41 17.14 1.50 -5.73
CA GLU A 41 16.48 2.77 -6.03
C GLU A 41 17.52 3.87 -6.37
N LEU A 42 18.61 3.92 -5.63
CA LEU A 42 19.68 4.92 -5.81
C LEU A 42 20.49 4.73 -7.10
N ASP A 43 20.60 3.49 -7.59
CA ASP A 43 21.34 3.18 -8.81
C ASP A 43 20.46 3.21 -10.07
N THR A 44 19.15 3.39 -9.89
CA THR A 44 18.21 3.44 -11.02
C THR A 44 18.34 4.77 -11.76
N PRO A 45 18.67 4.79 -13.07
CA PRO A 45 18.82 6.02 -13.85
C PRO A 45 17.46 6.65 -14.21
N ALA A 46 16.55 6.71 -13.25
CA ALA A 46 15.19 7.22 -13.41
C ALA A 46 14.68 7.81 -12.08
N ALA A 47 13.70 8.70 -12.17
CA ALA A 47 13.05 9.23 -10.97
C ALA A 47 12.03 8.20 -10.46
N VAL A 48 12.48 7.31 -9.60
CA VAL A 48 11.66 6.28 -8.96
C VAL A 48 11.42 6.64 -7.50
N SER A 49 10.29 6.21 -6.94
CA SER A 49 10.04 6.17 -5.51
C SER A 49 9.39 4.84 -5.18
N VAL A 50 9.85 4.20 -4.13
CA VAL A 50 9.30 2.95 -3.63
C VAL A 50 8.57 3.23 -2.32
N VAL A 51 7.33 2.75 -2.19
CA VAL A 51 6.52 2.84 -0.98
C VAL A 51 6.30 1.43 -0.47
N ASN A 52 6.74 1.17 0.76
CA ASN A 52 6.66 -0.14 1.37
C ASN A 52 5.24 -0.43 1.89
N GLY A 53 4.77 -1.65 1.70
CA GLY A 53 3.45 -2.08 2.14
C GLY A 53 3.26 -2.03 3.65
N ASP A 54 4.30 -2.28 4.44
CA ASP A 54 4.22 -2.18 5.89
C ASP A 54 4.01 -0.73 6.34
N GLU A 55 4.68 0.23 5.71
CA GLU A 55 4.46 1.65 5.95
C GLU A 55 3.03 2.07 5.57
N MET A 56 2.52 1.58 4.44
CA MET A 56 1.16 1.84 3.99
C MET A 56 0.10 1.30 4.97
N ARG A 57 0.39 0.22 5.67
CA ARG A 57 -0.52 -0.38 6.65
C ARG A 57 -0.47 0.28 8.03
N GLN A 58 0.60 1.02 8.33
CA GLN A 58 0.74 1.70 9.63
C GLN A 58 -0.14 2.95 9.69
N ALA A 59 -0.96 3.01 10.74
CA ALA A 59 -1.81 4.18 11.08
C ALA A 59 -2.67 4.73 9.91
N ALA A 60 -2.96 3.92 8.89
CA ALA A 60 -3.74 4.31 7.73
C ALA A 60 -5.11 3.62 7.71
N PRO A 61 -6.14 4.28 7.18
CA PRO A 61 -7.47 3.70 6.99
C PRO A 61 -7.50 2.50 6.04
N ARG A 62 -6.52 2.36 5.14
CA ARG A 62 -6.40 1.26 4.15
C ARG A 62 -7.57 1.17 3.18
N VAL A 63 -8.14 2.30 2.81
CA VAL A 63 -9.28 2.40 1.91
C VAL A 63 -8.86 2.85 0.53
N ASN A 64 -7.99 3.86 0.45
CA ASN A 64 -7.56 4.50 -0.79
C ASN A 64 -6.04 4.71 -0.84
N LEU A 65 -5.46 4.61 -2.03
CA LEU A 65 -4.02 4.84 -2.26
C LEU A 65 -3.55 6.26 -1.89
N SER A 66 -4.46 7.23 -1.79
CA SER A 66 -4.15 8.60 -1.35
C SER A 66 -3.56 8.68 0.04
N GLU A 67 -3.81 7.68 0.86
CA GLU A 67 -3.33 7.60 2.24
C GLU A 67 -1.80 7.42 2.33
N SER A 68 -1.22 6.79 1.31
CA SER A 68 0.20 6.43 1.29
C SER A 68 0.98 7.15 0.18
N LEU A 69 0.36 7.32 -0.98
CA LEU A 69 1.05 7.87 -2.15
C LEU A 69 1.18 9.40 -2.13
N GLY A 70 0.50 10.11 -1.23
CA GLY A 70 0.60 11.56 -1.10
C GLY A 70 1.99 12.08 -0.73
N ALA A 71 2.84 11.23 -0.15
CA ALA A 71 4.22 11.56 0.19
C ALA A 71 5.19 11.45 -1.01
N VAL A 72 4.78 10.84 -2.13
CA VAL A 72 5.66 10.64 -3.30
C VAL A 72 5.85 11.96 -4.04
N PRO A 73 7.10 12.46 -4.18
CA PRO A 73 7.37 13.73 -4.82
C PRO A 73 6.90 13.75 -6.28
N GLY A 74 6.14 14.78 -6.66
CA GLY A 74 5.66 14.97 -8.03
C GLY A 74 4.48 14.08 -8.43
N LEU A 75 3.99 13.22 -7.54
CA LEU A 75 2.71 12.54 -7.67
C LEU A 75 1.65 13.32 -6.90
N GLN A 76 0.57 13.67 -7.56
CA GLN A 76 -0.60 14.29 -6.96
C GLN A 76 -1.72 13.27 -6.92
N VAL A 77 -2.22 13.02 -5.73
CA VAL A 77 -3.33 12.09 -5.46
C VAL A 77 -4.47 12.90 -4.86
N GLN A 78 -5.53 13.08 -5.62
CA GLN A 78 -6.68 13.85 -5.15
C GLN A 78 -7.76 12.90 -4.66
N ASN A 79 -7.92 12.88 -3.34
CA ASN A 79 -9.04 12.25 -2.67
C ASN A 79 -10.04 13.34 -2.26
N ARG A 80 -11.21 13.36 -2.89
CA ARG A 80 -12.27 14.33 -2.60
C ARG A 80 -13.15 13.90 -1.42
N GLN A 81 -12.78 12.86 -0.69
CA GLN A 81 -13.62 12.20 0.32
C GLN A 81 -14.97 11.74 -0.26
N ASN A 82 -14.99 11.48 -1.55
CA ASN A 82 -16.14 10.99 -2.30
C ASN A 82 -15.81 9.59 -2.80
N TYR A 83 -16.39 8.60 -2.15
CA TYR A 83 -16.14 7.18 -2.46
C TYR A 83 -16.89 6.70 -3.72
N ALA A 84 -17.81 7.50 -4.27
CA ALA A 84 -18.48 7.20 -5.53
C ALA A 84 -17.58 7.47 -6.75
N GLN A 85 -16.50 8.23 -6.56
CA GLN A 85 -15.55 8.59 -7.61
C GLN A 85 -14.17 8.02 -7.29
N ASP A 86 -13.50 7.48 -8.32
CA ASP A 86 -12.10 7.02 -8.17
C ASP A 86 -11.14 8.19 -7.93
N LEU A 87 -10.00 7.87 -7.31
CA LEU A 87 -8.94 8.83 -7.11
C LEU A 87 -8.44 9.38 -8.44
N GLN A 88 -8.27 10.68 -8.50
CA GLN A 88 -7.53 11.31 -9.57
C GLN A 88 -6.04 11.23 -9.27
N LEU A 89 -5.28 10.65 -10.18
CA LEU A 89 -3.82 10.56 -10.09
C LEU A 89 -3.21 11.41 -11.20
N SER A 90 -2.22 12.23 -10.85
CA SER A 90 -1.40 12.92 -11.84
C SER A 90 0.07 12.95 -11.43
N ILE A 91 0.96 12.78 -12.41
CA ILE A 91 2.40 12.86 -12.22
C ILE A 91 2.91 14.04 -13.05
N ARG A 92 3.50 15.04 -12.37
CA ARG A 92 4.05 16.25 -13.02
C ARG A 92 3.07 16.92 -13.99
N GLY A 93 1.76 16.91 -13.66
CA GLY A 93 0.68 17.47 -14.47
C GLY A 93 0.08 16.53 -15.52
N PHE A 94 0.72 15.41 -15.82
CA PHE A 94 0.12 14.37 -16.67
C PHE A 94 -1.01 13.67 -15.89
N GLY A 95 -2.19 13.56 -16.47
CA GLY A 95 -3.37 13.02 -15.81
C GLY A 95 -4.28 14.05 -15.18
N SER A 96 -3.86 15.31 -15.04
CA SER A 96 -4.64 16.38 -14.38
C SER A 96 -5.96 16.74 -15.07
N ARG A 97 -6.11 16.40 -16.35
CA ARG A 97 -7.36 16.62 -17.10
C ARG A 97 -8.47 15.61 -16.75
N SER A 98 -8.12 14.50 -16.11
CA SER A 98 -9.13 13.56 -15.65
C SER A 98 -9.85 14.16 -14.46
N THR A 99 -11.17 14.22 -14.49
CA THR A 99 -11.96 14.69 -13.35
C THR A 99 -11.96 13.66 -12.21
N TYR A 100 -11.88 12.39 -12.57
CA TYR A 100 -11.75 11.24 -11.67
C TYR A 100 -11.06 10.09 -12.43
N GLY A 101 -10.53 9.13 -11.65
CA GLY A 101 -9.77 7.99 -12.19
C GLY A 101 -8.40 8.39 -12.73
N VAL A 102 -7.80 7.50 -13.48
CA VAL A 102 -6.43 7.63 -13.99
C VAL A 102 -6.45 7.79 -15.50
N ARG A 103 -5.68 8.76 -16.01
CA ARG A 103 -5.40 8.94 -17.44
C ARG A 103 -3.96 9.39 -17.65
N GLY A 104 -3.32 8.87 -18.72
CA GLY A 104 -1.95 9.24 -19.08
C GLY A 104 -0.87 8.68 -18.16
N LEU A 105 -1.26 7.87 -17.19
CA LEU A 105 -0.40 7.05 -16.36
C LEU A 105 -0.69 5.58 -16.61
N ARG A 106 0.30 4.72 -16.42
CA ARG A 106 0.11 3.28 -16.52
C ARG A 106 0.13 2.67 -15.13
N ILE A 107 -0.82 1.79 -14.84
CA ILE A 107 -0.86 1.03 -13.60
C ILE A 107 -0.70 -0.45 -13.93
N TYR A 108 0.17 -1.11 -13.20
CA TYR A 108 0.34 -2.55 -13.20
C TYR A 108 0.09 -3.10 -11.80
N VAL A 109 -0.54 -4.26 -11.75
CA VAL A 109 -0.68 -5.04 -10.52
C VAL A 109 -0.10 -6.42 -10.81
N ASP A 110 0.96 -6.77 -10.10
CA ASP A 110 1.72 -8.03 -10.30
C ASP A 110 2.09 -8.28 -11.77
N GLY A 111 2.50 -7.21 -12.48
CA GLY A 111 2.87 -7.26 -13.89
C GLY A 111 1.70 -7.27 -14.88
N ILE A 112 0.46 -7.31 -14.40
CA ILE A 112 -0.74 -7.28 -15.24
C ILE A 112 -1.21 -5.82 -15.38
N PRO A 113 -1.42 -5.31 -16.63
CA PRO A 113 -1.96 -3.97 -16.82
C PRO A 113 -3.33 -3.80 -16.16
N ALA A 114 -3.44 -2.84 -15.23
CA ALA A 114 -4.69 -2.44 -14.59
C ALA A 114 -5.31 -1.20 -15.26
N THR A 115 -4.66 -0.68 -16.31
CA THR A 115 -5.18 0.38 -17.17
C THR A 115 -5.62 -0.20 -18.51
N MET A 116 -6.73 0.33 -19.03
CA MET A 116 -7.25 -0.03 -20.35
C MET A 116 -6.31 0.44 -21.47
N PRO A 117 -6.43 -0.10 -22.69
CA PRO A 117 -5.59 0.32 -23.82
C PRO A 117 -5.69 1.82 -24.15
N ASP A 118 -6.83 2.47 -23.87
CA ASP A 118 -7.05 3.91 -24.03
C ASP A 118 -6.38 4.76 -22.92
N GLY A 119 -5.73 4.11 -21.97
CA GLY A 119 -5.03 4.75 -20.84
C GLY A 119 -5.93 5.11 -19.65
N GLN A 120 -7.20 4.70 -19.66
CA GLN A 120 -8.07 4.85 -18.49
C GLN A 120 -7.77 3.76 -17.46
N GLY A 121 -7.86 4.10 -16.18
CA GLY A 121 -7.65 3.16 -15.09
C GLY A 121 -8.37 3.56 -13.83
N GLN A 122 -8.51 2.60 -12.94
CA GLN A 122 -9.11 2.74 -11.63
C GLN A 122 -8.17 2.14 -10.59
N THR A 123 -8.28 2.63 -9.35
CA THR A 123 -7.46 2.17 -8.21
C THR A 123 -8.28 1.57 -7.10
N SER A 124 -9.59 1.63 -7.21
CA SER A 124 -10.53 1.16 -6.18
C SER A 124 -10.47 -0.35 -5.91
N ASN A 125 -9.96 -1.13 -6.87
CA ASN A 125 -9.77 -2.57 -6.76
C ASN A 125 -8.42 -2.98 -6.12
N ILE A 126 -7.51 -2.04 -5.88
CA ILE A 126 -6.22 -2.32 -5.24
C ILE A 126 -6.42 -2.49 -3.74
N ASP A 127 -6.00 -3.64 -3.22
CA ASP A 127 -6.10 -3.95 -1.79
C ASP A 127 -4.80 -3.59 -1.06
N ILE A 128 -4.80 -2.46 -0.38
CA ILE A 128 -3.66 -1.97 0.43
C ILE A 128 -3.26 -2.99 1.51
N GLY A 129 -4.21 -3.78 2.01
CA GLY A 129 -3.96 -4.81 3.02
C GLY A 129 -3.00 -5.90 2.56
N SER A 130 -2.98 -6.20 1.26
CA SER A 130 -2.16 -7.26 0.66
C SER A 130 -1.04 -6.75 -0.25
N VAL A 131 -0.86 -5.43 -0.39
CA VAL A 131 0.26 -4.86 -1.15
C VAL A 131 1.57 -5.06 -0.39
N ASP A 132 2.61 -5.46 -1.10
CA ASP A 132 4.00 -5.52 -0.63
C ASP A 132 4.73 -4.20 -0.89
N THR A 133 4.73 -3.75 -2.14
CA THR A 133 5.38 -2.51 -2.56
C THR A 133 4.57 -1.79 -3.63
N ILE A 134 4.71 -0.46 -3.67
CA ILE A 134 4.29 0.36 -4.80
C ILE A 134 5.48 1.13 -5.32
N GLU A 135 5.82 0.92 -6.57
CA GLU A 135 6.87 1.65 -7.27
C GLU A 135 6.24 2.71 -8.18
N VAL A 136 6.70 3.95 -8.04
CA VAL A 136 6.25 5.07 -8.86
C VAL A 136 7.40 5.56 -9.72
N LEU A 137 7.35 5.22 -11.01
CA LEU A 137 8.30 5.64 -12.03
C LEU A 137 7.78 6.92 -12.69
N ARG A 138 8.50 8.02 -12.52
CA ARG A 138 8.07 9.35 -12.98
C ARG A 138 8.81 9.76 -14.23
N GLY A 139 8.13 9.81 -15.36
CA GLY A 139 8.69 10.23 -16.62
C GLY A 139 8.11 9.46 -17.82
N PRO A 140 8.63 9.69 -19.03
CA PRO A 140 8.13 9.10 -20.26
C PRO A 140 8.68 7.67 -20.43
N PHE A 141 8.00 6.69 -19.82
CA PHE A 141 8.36 5.28 -19.94
C PHE A 141 7.58 4.57 -21.06
N SER A 142 7.05 5.31 -22.02
CA SER A 142 6.23 4.76 -23.11
C SER A 142 6.95 3.72 -23.99
N ALA A 143 8.27 3.77 -24.07
CA ALA A 143 9.06 2.77 -24.79
C ALA A 143 8.99 1.38 -24.13
N LEU A 144 8.82 1.31 -22.82
CA LEU A 144 8.76 0.05 -22.05
C LEU A 144 7.33 -0.36 -21.70
N TYR A 145 6.47 0.62 -21.43
CA TYR A 145 5.14 0.40 -20.84
C TYR A 145 3.98 0.85 -21.73
N GLY A 146 4.26 1.32 -22.94
CA GLY A 146 3.24 1.82 -23.85
C GLY A 146 2.70 3.19 -23.41
N ASN A 147 1.40 3.43 -23.51
CA ASN A 147 0.77 4.72 -23.23
C ASN A 147 0.94 5.18 -21.77
N SER A 148 2.10 5.77 -21.45
CA SER A 148 2.51 6.18 -20.10
C SER A 148 3.32 7.48 -20.13
N SER A 149 2.71 8.55 -20.66
CA SER A 149 3.40 9.85 -20.80
C SER A 149 3.82 10.47 -19.48
N GLY A 150 3.06 10.28 -18.42
CA GLY A 150 3.34 10.82 -17.08
C GLY A 150 4.22 9.92 -16.22
N GLY A 151 4.08 8.61 -16.40
CA GLY A 151 4.79 7.64 -15.59
C GLY A 151 4.04 6.33 -15.42
N VAL A 152 4.63 5.45 -14.60
CA VAL A 152 4.12 4.12 -14.30
C VAL A 152 3.98 3.94 -12.80
N ILE A 153 2.91 3.33 -12.36
CA ILE A 153 2.70 2.86 -11.00
C ILE A 153 2.64 1.34 -11.05
N ASN A 154 3.61 0.70 -10.42
CA ASN A 154 3.67 -0.75 -10.33
C ASN A 154 3.33 -1.17 -8.89
N VAL A 155 2.30 -1.97 -8.74
CA VAL A 155 1.83 -2.50 -7.47
C VAL A 155 2.18 -3.98 -7.41
N THR A 156 2.93 -4.37 -6.39
CA THR A 156 3.30 -5.76 -6.15
C THR A 156 2.57 -6.26 -4.91
N SER A 157 1.89 -7.39 -5.04
CA SER A 157 1.22 -8.06 -3.93
C SER A 157 2.20 -8.86 -3.08
N GLN A 158 1.91 -8.96 -1.78
CA GLN A 158 2.70 -9.79 -0.88
C GLN A 158 2.77 -11.24 -1.37
N THR A 159 3.97 -11.78 -1.35
CA THR A 159 4.21 -13.20 -1.55
C THR A 159 4.09 -13.93 -0.22
N GLY A 160 3.43 -15.07 -0.21
CA GLY A 160 3.36 -15.90 0.98
C GLY A 160 4.74 -16.41 1.39
N THR A 161 4.99 -16.47 2.69
CA THR A 161 6.24 -16.97 3.28
C THR A 161 5.94 -18.00 4.35
N GLN A 162 6.97 -18.70 4.82
CA GLN A 162 6.90 -19.56 5.99
C GLN A 162 7.45 -18.84 7.23
N PRO A 163 6.86 -19.03 8.41
CA PRO A 163 5.63 -19.78 8.67
C PRO A 163 4.39 -19.06 8.15
N PRO A 164 3.27 -19.77 7.86
CA PRO A 164 2.01 -19.13 7.50
C PRO A 164 1.54 -18.16 8.58
N THR A 165 0.97 -17.04 8.17
CA THR A 165 0.47 -16.00 9.07
C THR A 165 -0.98 -15.66 8.76
N VAL A 166 -1.72 -15.28 9.81
CA VAL A 166 -3.07 -14.74 9.70
C VAL A 166 -3.09 -13.41 10.44
N GLU A 167 -3.51 -12.36 9.76
CA GLU A 167 -3.66 -11.03 10.32
C GLU A 167 -5.13 -10.64 10.29
N ALA A 168 -5.60 -10.02 11.37
CA ALA A 168 -6.90 -9.39 11.44
C ALA A 168 -6.73 -7.93 11.85
N SER A 169 -7.47 -7.04 11.22
CA SER A 169 -7.45 -5.62 11.52
C SER A 169 -8.87 -5.08 11.62
N SER A 170 -9.09 -4.18 12.56
CA SER A 170 -10.33 -3.44 12.65
C SER A 170 -10.08 -2.06 13.22
N TYR A 171 -10.84 -1.07 12.78
CA TYR A 171 -10.89 0.23 13.41
C TYR A 171 -12.29 0.83 13.32
N TYR A 172 -12.54 1.78 14.21
CA TYR A 172 -13.71 2.62 14.22
C TYR A 172 -13.28 4.09 14.19
N GLY A 173 -13.98 4.90 13.41
CA GLY A 173 -13.68 6.32 13.24
C GLY A 173 -14.92 7.20 13.22
N SER A 174 -14.71 8.50 13.04
CA SER A 174 -15.79 9.49 12.94
C SER A 174 -16.78 9.15 11.83
N PHE A 175 -17.98 9.71 11.90
CA PHE A 175 -19.07 9.54 10.91
C PHE A 175 -19.53 8.09 10.74
N GLY A 176 -19.46 7.28 11.82
CA GLY A 176 -19.85 5.87 11.78
C GLY A 176 -18.95 5.03 10.86
N THR A 177 -17.68 5.42 10.73
CA THR A 177 -16.72 4.70 9.91
C THR A 177 -16.28 3.42 10.60
N TRP A 178 -16.37 2.29 9.88
CA TRP A 178 -15.90 0.99 10.30
C TRP A 178 -15.04 0.36 9.22
N HIS A 179 -13.98 -0.30 9.63
CA HIS A 179 -13.17 -1.14 8.76
C HIS A 179 -12.89 -2.48 9.45
N TYR A 180 -12.99 -3.54 8.67
CA TYR A 180 -12.62 -4.90 9.04
C TYR A 180 -11.77 -5.49 7.93
N GLY A 181 -10.65 -6.08 8.29
CA GLY A 181 -9.75 -6.75 7.35
C GLY A 181 -9.25 -8.06 7.90
N MET A 182 -9.13 -9.04 7.04
CA MET A 182 -8.43 -10.29 7.31
C MET A 182 -7.50 -10.61 6.16
N LYS A 183 -6.32 -11.10 6.49
CA LYS A 183 -5.32 -11.55 5.52
C LYS A 183 -4.68 -12.84 6.02
N ALA A 184 -4.53 -13.80 5.14
CA ALA A 184 -3.78 -15.02 5.36
C ALA A 184 -2.69 -15.16 4.30
N THR A 185 -1.46 -15.39 4.72
CA THR A 185 -0.32 -15.61 3.83
C THR A 185 0.40 -16.89 4.23
N GLY A 186 0.96 -17.57 3.26
CA GLY A 186 1.74 -18.77 3.55
C GLY A 186 2.41 -19.34 2.32
N ALA A 187 3.35 -20.26 2.54
CA ALA A 187 4.02 -20.99 1.48
C ALA A 187 4.20 -22.46 1.86
N VAL A 188 4.33 -23.29 0.84
CA VAL A 188 4.78 -24.69 0.92
C VAL A 188 6.02 -24.78 0.06
N GLY A 189 7.14 -25.23 0.64
CA GLY A 189 8.45 -25.14 0.02
C GLY A 189 9.15 -23.81 0.28
N ASP A 190 10.34 -23.63 -0.26
CA ASP A 190 11.16 -22.42 -0.12
C ASP A 190 11.07 -21.49 -1.34
N GLY A 191 10.23 -21.82 -2.31
CA GLY A 191 10.04 -21.08 -3.55
C GLY A 191 11.10 -21.37 -4.63
N SER A 192 12.01 -22.31 -4.41
CA SER A 192 13.11 -22.64 -5.33
C SER A 192 12.86 -23.90 -6.17
N HIS A 193 11.96 -24.77 -5.76
CA HIS A 193 11.73 -26.06 -6.39
C HIS A 193 10.40 -26.14 -7.13
N ALA A 194 10.34 -27.00 -8.13
CA ALA A 194 9.09 -27.35 -8.83
C ALA A 194 8.07 -27.90 -7.83
N GLY A 195 6.84 -27.39 -7.88
CA GLY A 195 5.77 -27.76 -6.97
C GLY A 195 5.65 -26.88 -5.72
N ASP A 196 6.59 -25.97 -5.49
CA ASP A 196 6.48 -24.98 -4.42
C ASP A 196 5.33 -24.01 -4.68
N VAL A 197 4.58 -23.72 -3.64
CA VAL A 197 3.37 -22.90 -3.69
C VAL A 197 3.46 -21.78 -2.68
N ASP A 198 3.09 -20.58 -3.08
CA ASP A 198 2.86 -19.44 -2.19
C ASP A 198 1.45 -18.89 -2.37
N TYR A 199 0.85 -18.39 -1.30
CA TYR A 199 -0.48 -17.78 -1.36
C TYR A 199 -0.61 -16.57 -0.45
N THR A 200 -1.44 -15.63 -0.89
CA THR A 200 -1.93 -14.50 -0.11
C THR A 200 -3.40 -14.33 -0.40
N VAL A 201 -4.23 -14.39 0.63
CA VAL A 201 -5.68 -14.19 0.54
C VAL A 201 -6.07 -13.09 1.51
N SER A 202 -6.83 -12.12 1.05
CA SER A 202 -7.31 -11.02 1.88
C SER A 202 -8.77 -10.69 1.60
N THR A 203 -9.42 -10.19 2.62
CA THR A 203 -10.77 -9.60 2.51
C THR A 203 -10.87 -8.38 3.40
N ASN A 204 -11.50 -7.33 2.88
CA ASN A 204 -11.69 -6.07 3.58
C ASN A 204 -13.11 -5.57 3.40
N ARG A 205 -13.68 -5.01 4.47
CA ARG A 205 -14.93 -4.30 4.45
C ARG A 205 -14.77 -2.93 5.09
N PHE A 206 -15.13 -1.91 4.36
CA PHE A 206 -15.20 -0.53 4.81
C PHE A 206 -16.63 -0.02 4.72
N THR A 207 -17.07 0.73 5.73
CA THR A 207 -18.37 1.40 5.74
C THR A 207 -18.23 2.76 6.41
N THR A 208 -18.96 3.77 5.92
CA THR A 208 -19.05 5.10 6.54
C THR A 208 -20.38 5.73 6.21
N HIS A 209 -20.89 6.57 7.10
CA HIS A 209 -22.04 7.44 6.80
C HIS A 209 -21.61 8.69 6.02
N GLY A 210 -20.28 9.01 6.05
CA GLY A 210 -19.73 10.22 5.47
C GLY A 210 -19.95 11.46 6.34
N TYR A 211 -19.17 12.50 6.08
CA TYR A 211 -19.24 13.77 6.83
C TYR A 211 -20.26 14.77 6.24
N ARG A 212 -20.70 14.56 5.00
CA ARG A 212 -21.72 15.34 4.30
C ARG A 212 -22.99 14.52 4.13
N ASP A 213 -24.10 15.20 3.98
CA ASP A 213 -25.34 14.57 3.53
C ASP A 213 -25.09 13.86 2.20
N HIS A 214 -25.69 12.67 2.05
CA HIS A 214 -25.55 11.86 0.84
C HIS A 214 -24.10 11.49 0.44
N SER A 215 -23.23 11.26 1.45
CA SER A 215 -21.82 10.87 1.24
C SER A 215 -21.47 9.50 1.84
N GLY A 216 -22.47 8.74 2.25
CA GLY A 216 -22.26 7.39 2.80
C GLY A 216 -21.69 6.41 1.79
N ALA A 217 -20.87 5.47 2.26
CA ALA A 217 -20.24 4.48 1.39
C ALA A 217 -20.05 3.13 2.07
N ARG A 218 -20.05 2.09 1.25
CA ARG A 218 -19.64 0.74 1.60
C ARG A 218 -18.75 0.18 0.49
N LYS A 219 -17.60 -0.37 0.87
CA LYS A 219 -16.68 -1.07 -0.02
C LYS A 219 -16.40 -2.45 0.55
N ASN A 220 -16.61 -3.49 -0.23
CA ASN A 220 -16.15 -4.84 0.05
C ASN A 220 -15.09 -5.19 -0.98
N LEU A 221 -13.98 -5.74 -0.52
CA LEU A 221 -12.86 -6.11 -1.36
C LEU A 221 -12.36 -7.48 -0.95
N ALA A 222 -12.12 -8.35 -1.93
CA ALA A 222 -11.48 -9.64 -1.70
C ALA A 222 -10.43 -9.88 -2.77
N ASN A 223 -9.25 -10.32 -2.34
CA ASN A 223 -8.15 -10.67 -3.20
C ASN A 223 -7.61 -12.05 -2.86
N ALA A 224 -7.16 -12.76 -3.88
CA ALA A 224 -6.36 -13.95 -3.70
C ALA A 224 -5.25 -13.98 -4.74
N ARG A 225 -4.04 -14.24 -4.30
CA ARG A 225 -2.86 -14.50 -5.10
C ARG A 225 -2.35 -15.89 -4.79
N LEU A 226 -2.14 -16.70 -5.82
CA LEU A 226 -1.56 -18.03 -5.73
C LEU A 226 -0.39 -18.11 -6.69
N GLY A 227 0.80 -18.36 -6.19
CA GLY A 227 2.00 -18.62 -6.97
C GLY A 227 2.32 -20.12 -6.95
N VAL A 228 2.59 -20.69 -8.11
CA VAL A 228 3.03 -22.09 -8.24
C VAL A 228 4.28 -22.14 -9.09
N ARG A 229 5.35 -22.66 -8.55
CA ARG A 229 6.59 -22.88 -9.31
C ARG A 229 6.46 -24.14 -10.15
N ILE A 230 6.46 -23.95 -11.46
CA ILE A 230 6.35 -25.08 -12.43
C ILE A 230 7.69 -25.79 -12.61
N ASN A 231 8.77 -24.99 -12.70
CA ASN A 231 10.15 -25.46 -12.82
C ASN A 231 11.10 -24.33 -12.38
N ASP A 232 12.41 -24.53 -12.51
CA ASP A 232 13.44 -23.60 -12.03
C ASP A 232 13.37 -22.20 -12.69
N VAL A 233 12.78 -22.10 -13.88
CA VAL A 233 12.71 -20.84 -14.64
C VAL A 233 11.29 -20.31 -14.82
N SER A 234 10.26 -21.07 -14.42
CA SER A 234 8.86 -20.72 -14.69
C SER A 234 8.03 -20.76 -13.43
N LYS A 235 7.31 -19.67 -13.17
CA LYS A 235 6.32 -19.55 -12.09
C LYS A 235 4.98 -19.14 -12.69
N LEU A 236 3.92 -19.85 -12.33
CA LEU A 236 2.54 -19.46 -12.62
C LEU A 236 2.01 -18.64 -11.45
N THR A 237 1.45 -17.48 -11.72
CA THR A 237 0.75 -16.67 -10.74
C THR A 237 -0.70 -16.50 -11.14
N LEU A 238 -1.62 -16.87 -10.27
CA LEU A 238 -3.06 -16.67 -10.42
C LEU A 238 -3.49 -15.53 -9.50
N LEU A 239 -4.23 -14.57 -10.05
CA LEU A 239 -4.77 -13.44 -9.31
C LEU A 239 -6.29 -13.45 -9.45
N LEU A 240 -6.97 -13.34 -8.32
CA LEU A 240 -8.41 -13.17 -8.22
C LEU A 240 -8.69 -11.90 -7.44
N ASN A 241 -9.51 -11.04 -8.00
CA ASN A 241 -9.93 -9.79 -7.36
C ASN A 241 -11.44 -9.64 -7.46
N SER A 242 -12.09 -9.26 -6.37
CA SER A 242 -13.51 -8.94 -6.32
C SER A 242 -13.69 -7.64 -5.56
N VAL A 243 -14.41 -6.71 -6.15
CA VAL A 243 -14.75 -5.43 -5.55
C VAL A 243 -16.25 -5.14 -5.70
N ASP A 244 -16.90 -4.79 -4.59
CA ASP A 244 -18.30 -4.29 -4.57
C ASP A 244 -18.31 -2.97 -3.82
N ILE A 245 -18.64 -1.90 -4.52
CA ILE A 245 -18.72 -0.54 -3.98
C ILE A 245 -20.14 -0.03 -4.15
N LYS A 246 -20.72 0.45 -3.05
CA LYS A 246 -21.95 1.23 -3.04
C LYS A 246 -21.65 2.54 -2.32
N ALA A 247 -21.74 3.64 -3.03
CA ALA A 247 -21.44 4.96 -2.49
C ALA A 247 -22.41 5.97 -3.04
N ASN A 248 -22.79 6.91 -2.19
CA ASN A 248 -23.58 8.07 -2.55
C ASN A 248 -22.64 9.20 -2.97
N ASP A 249 -23.02 9.93 -4.00
CA ASP A 249 -22.28 11.10 -4.45
C ASP A 249 -22.96 12.36 -3.91
N ALA A 250 -22.25 13.03 -3.01
CA ALA A 250 -22.74 14.29 -2.42
C ALA A 250 -22.69 15.50 -3.39
N GLY A 251 -22.12 15.29 -4.59
CA GLY A 251 -21.94 16.38 -5.57
C GLY A 251 -20.88 17.40 -5.17
N GLY A 252 -20.75 18.44 -5.96
CA GLY A 252 -19.91 19.61 -5.66
C GLY A 252 -20.62 20.55 -4.69
N LEU A 253 -19.85 21.41 -4.02
CA LEU A 253 -20.38 22.55 -3.28
C LEU A 253 -20.76 23.67 -4.26
N THR A 254 -21.84 24.36 -3.98
CA THR A 254 -22.18 25.63 -4.67
C THR A 254 -21.44 26.80 -4.02
N ALA A 255 -21.39 27.96 -4.69
CA ALA A 255 -20.71 29.12 -4.15
C ALA A 255 -21.37 29.67 -2.86
N ASP A 256 -22.60 29.27 -2.58
CA ASP A 256 -23.41 29.73 -1.45
C ASP A 256 -23.39 28.73 -0.26
N GLU A 257 -22.78 27.53 -0.42
CA GLU A 257 -22.57 26.52 0.60
C GLU A 257 -21.13 26.54 1.14
#